data_cd23b4c48475d311e5fda1b8fd2742cc
#
_entry.id   cd23b4c48475d311e5fda1b8fd2742cc
#
_cell.length_a   1.000
_cell.length_b   1.000
_cell.length_c   1.000
_cell.angle_alpha   90.00
_cell.angle_beta   90.00
_cell.angle_gamma   90.00
#
_symmetry.space_group_name_H-M   'P 1'
#
loop_
_entity.id
_entity.type
_entity.pdbx_description
1 polymer ?
#
loop_
_entity_poly.entity_id
_entity_poly.type
_entity_poly.pdbx_seq_one_letter_code
_entity_poly.pdbx_strand_id
1 'polypeptide(L)'
;MVLITGGFASGKRTFARSLGYADADIADAVLDERRAICHVEQLVARSEDSIEELAERLADKELVICREMGCGPVPARSDDRELREKVGRLNAALAARATCVVRMVCGIPCVIKGQL
;
A
#
# COMPACT_ATOMS: atom_id res chain seq x y z
N MET A 1 -3.23 -6.82 -10.03
CA MET A 1 -2.76 -6.45 -8.67
C MET A 1 -3.94 -5.88 -7.91
N VAL A 2 -4.09 -6.29 -6.67
CA VAL A 2 -5.08 -5.75 -5.73
C VAL A 2 -4.34 -4.81 -4.78
N LEU A 3 -4.84 -3.59 -4.63
CA LEU A 3 -4.29 -2.61 -3.70
C LEU A 3 -5.19 -2.50 -2.47
N ILE A 4 -4.62 -2.70 -1.29
CA ILE A 4 -5.31 -2.47 -0.01
C ILE A 4 -4.68 -1.25 0.65
N THR A 5 -5.49 -0.24 0.90
CA THR A 5 -5.06 0.98 1.60
C THR A 5 -5.87 1.17 2.88
N GLY A 6 -5.46 2.13 3.67
CA GLY A 6 -6.16 2.49 4.90
C GLY A 6 -5.19 3.13 5.89
N GLY A 7 -5.74 3.71 6.94
CA GLY A 7 -4.95 4.31 8.00
C GLY A 7 -4.24 3.28 8.85
N PHE A 8 -3.50 3.75 9.85
CA PHE A 8 -2.81 2.89 10.81
C PHE A 8 -3.84 2.00 11.54
N ALA A 9 -3.49 0.72 11.70
CA ALA A 9 -4.32 -0.26 12.41
C ALA A 9 -5.77 -0.38 11.88
N SER A 10 -5.97 -0.17 10.57
CA SER A 10 -7.31 -0.26 9.97
C SER A 10 -7.73 -1.67 9.56
N GLY A 11 -6.90 -2.69 9.82
CA GLY A 11 -7.22 -4.08 9.50
C GLY A 11 -6.76 -4.57 8.14
N LYS A 12 -5.85 -3.86 7.49
CA LYS A 12 -5.37 -4.21 6.14
C LYS A 12 -4.79 -5.62 6.06
N ARG A 13 -3.93 -5.99 7.00
CA ARG A 13 -3.28 -7.30 6.98
C ARG A 13 -4.25 -8.43 7.34
N THR A 14 -5.15 -8.18 8.27
CA THR A 14 -6.21 -9.12 8.62
C THR A 14 -7.10 -9.41 7.42
N PHE A 15 -7.44 -8.38 6.66
CA PHE A 15 -8.22 -8.53 5.43
C PHE A 15 -7.46 -9.36 4.38
N ALA A 16 -6.15 -9.10 4.21
CA ALA A 16 -5.32 -9.89 3.30
C ALA A 16 -5.33 -11.37 3.65
N ARG A 17 -5.27 -11.72 4.94
CA ARG A 17 -5.39 -13.11 5.38
C ARG A 17 -6.74 -13.71 5.00
N SER A 18 -7.81 -12.93 5.09
CA SER A 18 -9.15 -13.40 4.71
C SER A 18 -9.26 -13.69 3.21
N LEU A 19 -8.40 -13.08 2.39
CA LEU A 19 -8.32 -13.33 0.96
C LEU A 19 -7.45 -14.56 0.61
N GLY A 20 -6.88 -15.23 1.61
CA GLY A 20 -6.08 -16.42 1.41
C GLY A 20 -4.56 -16.20 1.43
N TYR A 21 -4.09 -15.02 1.78
CA TYR A 21 -2.66 -14.75 1.88
C TYR A 21 -2.15 -15.09 3.28
N ALA A 22 -1.27 -16.07 3.40
CA ALA A 22 -0.60 -16.39 4.64
C ALA A 22 0.50 -15.35 4.94
N ASP A 23 0.92 -15.24 6.19
CA ASP A 23 2.00 -14.31 6.55
C ASP A 23 3.29 -14.58 5.78
N ALA A 24 3.59 -15.84 5.46
CA ALA A 24 4.75 -16.22 4.66
C ALA A 24 4.67 -15.73 3.20
N ASP A 25 3.47 -15.46 2.69
CA ASP A 25 3.26 -14.95 1.32
C ASP A 25 3.49 -13.45 1.22
N ILE A 26 3.54 -12.75 2.35
CA ILE A 26 3.56 -11.30 2.41
C ILE A 26 4.94 -10.81 2.83
N ALA A 27 5.66 -10.19 1.90
CA ALA A 27 6.93 -9.55 2.20
C ALA A 27 6.69 -8.27 3.02
N ASP A 28 7.54 -8.01 3.98
CA ASP A 28 7.42 -6.84 4.86
C ASP A 28 8.40 -5.75 4.40
N ALA A 29 7.89 -4.76 3.68
CA ALA A 29 8.62 -3.60 3.20
C ALA A 29 9.88 -3.95 2.37
N VAL A 30 9.85 -5.08 1.67
CA VAL A 30 10.96 -5.51 0.80
C VAL A 30 10.40 -6.09 -0.50
N LEU A 31 11.01 -5.72 -1.62
CA LEU A 31 10.65 -6.28 -2.93
C LEU A 31 11.47 -7.53 -3.19
N ASP A 32 10.85 -8.68 -3.00
CA ASP A 32 11.43 -10.00 -3.29
C ASP A 32 10.48 -10.81 -4.18
N GLU A 33 10.64 -12.13 -4.24
CA GLU A 33 9.83 -12.99 -5.11
C GLU A 33 8.43 -13.30 -4.56
N ARG A 34 8.12 -12.92 -3.32
CA ARG A 34 6.80 -13.18 -2.74
C ARG A 34 5.71 -12.44 -3.51
N ARG A 35 4.54 -13.05 -3.59
CA ARG A 35 3.42 -12.55 -4.39
C ARG A 35 2.70 -11.35 -3.79
N ALA A 36 2.90 -11.07 -2.49
CA ALA A 36 2.29 -9.95 -1.79
C ALA A 36 3.34 -9.16 -1.01
N ILE A 37 3.04 -7.90 -0.73
CA ILE A 37 3.91 -7.02 0.05
C ILE A 37 3.07 -6.11 0.94
N CYS A 38 3.54 -5.88 2.15
CA CYS A 38 2.95 -4.91 3.08
C CYS A 38 3.96 -3.84 3.50
N HIS A 39 3.49 -2.83 4.23
CA HIS A 39 4.30 -1.72 4.72
C HIS A 39 5.07 -1.00 3.60
N VAL A 40 4.42 -0.80 2.47
CA VAL A 40 5.04 -0.17 1.31
C VAL A 40 5.47 1.28 1.62
N GLU A 41 4.79 1.96 2.52
CA GLU A 41 5.21 3.29 2.99
C GLU A 41 6.62 3.28 3.59
N GLN A 42 7.03 2.18 4.23
CA GLN A 42 8.39 2.02 4.75
C GLN A 42 9.39 1.76 3.63
N LEU A 43 8.98 1.04 2.60
CA LEU A 43 9.81 0.85 1.40
C LEU A 43 10.09 2.19 0.72
N VAL A 44 9.07 3.04 0.58
CA VAL A 44 9.20 4.38 0.01
C VAL A 44 10.21 5.22 0.81
N ALA A 45 10.14 5.15 2.14
CA ALA A 45 11.04 5.91 3.01
C ALA A 45 12.52 5.52 2.83
N ARG A 46 12.79 4.27 2.44
CA ARG A 46 14.16 3.73 2.30
C ARG A 46 14.66 3.67 0.86
N SER A 47 13.76 3.76 -0.12
CA SER A 47 14.11 3.61 -1.52
C SER A 47 14.54 4.93 -2.14
N GLU A 48 15.52 4.87 -3.05
CA GLU A 48 15.92 5.99 -3.90
C GLU A 48 15.25 5.93 -5.27
N ASP A 49 14.46 4.88 -5.55
CA ASP A 49 13.74 4.74 -6.80
C ASP A 49 12.67 5.83 -6.95
N SER A 50 12.39 6.21 -8.19
CA SER A 50 11.28 7.13 -8.47
C SER A 50 9.94 6.46 -8.16
N ILE A 51 8.90 7.28 -7.98
CA ILE A 51 7.55 6.78 -7.73
C ILE A 51 7.08 5.91 -8.91
N GLU A 52 7.41 6.30 -10.14
CA GLU A 52 7.06 5.54 -11.35
C GLU A 52 7.72 4.17 -11.36
N GLU A 53 9.01 4.10 -11.02
CA GLU A 53 9.75 2.83 -10.95
C GLU A 53 9.18 1.91 -9.88
N LEU A 54 8.89 2.45 -8.70
CA LEU A 54 8.27 1.68 -7.62
C LEU A 54 6.88 1.18 -8.01
N ALA A 55 6.07 2.03 -8.66
CA ALA A 55 4.74 1.65 -9.11
C ALA A 55 4.79 0.50 -10.13
N GLU A 56 5.74 0.55 -11.07
CA GLU A 56 5.92 -0.52 -12.06
C GLU A 56 6.31 -1.84 -11.40
N ARG A 57 7.25 -1.80 -10.47
CA ARG A 57 7.71 -3.01 -9.77
C ARG A 57 6.62 -3.59 -8.88
N LEU A 58 5.89 -2.75 -8.18
CA LEU A 58 4.80 -3.17 -7.30
C LEU A 58 3.59 -3.68 -8.07
N ALA A 59 3.34 -3.17 -9.27
CA ALA A 59 2.22 -3.61 -10.11
C ALA A 59 2.33 -5.08 -10.52
N ASP A 60 3.52 -5.66 -10.49
CA ASP A 60 3.74 -7.08 -10.77
C ASP A 60 3.32 -8.00 -9.62
N LYS A 61 3.06 -7.45 -8.44
CA LYS A 61 2.58 -8.22 -7.30
C LYS A 61 1.10 -8.55 -7.45
N GLU A 62 0.66 -9.63 -6.81
CA GLU A 62 -0.77 -9.96 -6.75
C GLU A 62 -1.50 -9.03 -5.77
N LEU A 63 -0.84 -8.69 -4.65
CA LEU A 63 -1.42 -7.89 -3.58
C LEU A 63 -0.39 -6.91 -3.04
N VAL A 64 -0.81 -5.65 -2.92
CA VAL A 64 0.01 -4.58 -2.34
C VAL A 64 -0.77 -3.92 -1.20
N ILE A 65 -0.15 -3.86 -0.03
CA ILE A 65 -0.72 -3.21 1.15
C ILE A 65 0.10 -1.97 1.46
N CYS A 66 -0.52 -0.81 1.41
CA CYS A 66 0.13 0.46 1.69
C CYS A 66 -0.73 1.33 2.59
N ARG A 67 -0.11 1.92 3.60
CA ARG A 67 -0.79 2.82 4.52
C ARG A 67 -1.11 4.14 3.83
N GLU A 68 -2.30 4.67 4.10
CA GLU A 68 -2.63 6.06 3.77
C GLU A 68 -1.97 6.98 4.79
N MET A 69 -1.11 7.86 4.33
CA MET A 69 -0.42 8.83 5.18
C MET A 69 -1.01 10.24 5.08
N GLY A 70 -2.06 10.40 4.28
CA GLY A 70 -2.74 11.67 4.07
C GLY A 70 -3.85 12.00 5.08
N CYS A 71 -4.19 11.05 5.97
CA CYS A 71 -5.27 11.21 6.95
C CYS A 71 -4.68 11.66 8.28
N GLY A 72 -5.03 12.86 8.73
CA GLY A 72 -4.57 13.41 10.00
C GLY A 72 -3.90 14.77 9.85
N PRO A 73 -3.35 15.33 10.94
CA PRO A 73 -2.72 16.64 10.90
C PRO A 73 -1.48 16.64 10.00
N VAL A 74 -1.19 17.79 9.41
CA VAL A 74 0.01 17.98 8.58
C VAL A 74 1.24 17.87 9.49
N PRO A 75 2.23 17.00 9.15
CA PRO A 75 3.45 16.89 9.95
C PRO A 75 4.23 18.21 10.01
N ALA A 76 4.84 18.47 11.15
CA ALA A 76 5.64 19.68 11.34
C ALA A 76 7.00 19.59 10.61
N ARG A 77 7.56 18.38 10.48
CA ARG A 77 8.88 18.18 9.86
C ARG A 77 8.74 18.06 8.35
N SER A 78 9.65 18.71 7.62
CA SER A 78 9.61 18.74 6.15
C SER A 78 9.85 17.36 5.53
N ASP A 79 10.74 16.55 6.10
CA ASP A 79 10.99 15.19 5.62
C ASP A 79 9.77 14.28 5.78
N ASP A 80 9.01 14.44 6.85
CA ASP A 80 7.75 13.71 7.06
C ASP A 80 6.68 14.15 6.05
N ARG A 81 6.62 15.44 5.72
CA ARG A 81 5.72 15.97 4.70
C ARG A 81 6.08 15.42 3.31
N GLU A 82 7.37 15.37 2.99
CA GLU A 82 7.84 14.80 1.73
C GLU A 82 7.47 13.32 1.60
N LEU A 83 7.66 12.55 2.65
CA LEU A 83 7.28 11.14 2.67
C LEU A 83 5.78 10.96 2.48
N ARG A 84 4.98 11.74 3.19
CA ARG A 84 3.52 11.72 3.06
C ARG A 84 3.08 12.00 1.62
N GLU A 85 3.71 12.98 0.97
CA GLU A 85 3.43 13.33 -0.41
C GLU A 85 3.84 12.22 -1.36
N LYS A 86 5.02 11.63 -1.18
CA LYS A 86 5.50 10.51 -2.00
C LYS A 86 4.59 9.29 -1.90
N VAL A 87 4.18 8.94 -0.68
CA VAL A 87 3.28 7.81 -0.45
C VAL A 87 1.92 8.07 -1.10
N GLY A 88 1.40 9.29 -1.00
CA GLY A 88 0.16 9.67 -1.66
C GLY A 88 0.24 9.52 -3.17
N ARG A 89 1.32 9.97 -3.78
CA ARG A 89 1.53 9.83 -5.24
C ARG A 89 1.70 8.37 -5.64
N LEU A 90 2.41 7.58 -4.83
CA LEU A 90 2.55 6.15 -5.10
C LEU A 90 1.20 5.44 -5.02
N ASN A 91 0.42 5.70 -3.99
CA ASN A 91 -0.92 5.11 -3.87
C ASN A 91 -1.81 5.46 -5.06
N ALA A 92 -1.76 6.69 -5.54
CA ALA A 92 -2.50 7.10 -6.74
C ALA A 92 -2.03 6.34 -7.98
N ALA A 93 -0.72 6.18 -8.15
CA ALA A 93 -0.16 5.44 -9.28
C ALA A 93 -0.50 3.94 -9.22
N LEU A 94 -0.47 3.36 -8.03
CA LEU A 94 -0.86 1.96 -7.84
C LEU A 94 -2.35 1.75 -8.06
N ALA A 95 -3.19 2.66 -7.57
CA ALA A 95 -4.63 2.58 -7.78
C ALA A 95 -5.01 2.64 -9.27
N ALA A 96 -4.29 3.45 -10.05
CA ALA A 96 -4.49 3.52 -11.49
C ALA A 96 -4.17 2.20 -12.19
N ARG A 97 -3.17 1.46 -11.70
CA ARG A 97 -2.72 0.19 -12.28
C ARG A 97 -3.48 -1.02 -11.72
N ALA A 98 -4.08 -0.89 -10.54
CA ALA A 98 -4.74 -2.00 -9.87
C ALA A 98 -6.03 -2.42 -10.56
N THR A 99 -6.32 -3.70 -10.55
CA THR A 99 -7.62 -4.23 -11.01
C THR A 99 -8.69 -4.09 -9.94
N CYS A 100 -8.28 -4.03 -8.67
CA CYS A 100 -9.17 -3.82 -7.55
C CYS A 100 -8.47 -2.95 -6.49
N VAL A 101 -9.17 -1.98 -5.95
CA VAL A 101 -8.68 -1.14 -4.85
C VAL A 101 -9.66 -1.23 -3.69
N VAL A 102 -9.14 -1.59 -2.53
CA VAL A 102 -9.92 -1.72 -1.29
C VAL A 102 -9.35 -0.76 -0.26
N ARG A 103 -10.22 0.07 0.30
CA ARG A 103 -9.87 0.93 1.43
C ARG A 103 -10.43 0.33 2.71
N MET A 104 -9.56 0.13 3.70
CA MET A 104 -9.98 -0.37 5.00
C MET A 104 -10.34 0.79 5.92
N VAL A 105 -11.53 0.76 6.47
CA VAL A 105 -12.02 1.75 7.45
C VAL A 105 -12.57 0.99 8.64
N CYS A 106 -11.92 1.12 9.80
CA CYS A 106 -12.33 0.46 11.05
C CYS A 106 -12.56 -1.05 10.87
N GLY A 107 -11.65 -1.72 10.17
CA GLY A 107 -11.75 -3.16 9.91
C GLY A 107 -12.75 -3.55 8.82
N ILE A 108 -13.40 -2.59 8.19
CA ILE A 108 -14.43 -2.83 7.17
C ILE A 108 -13.82 -2.56 5.78
N PRO A 109 -13.82 -3.56 4.88
CA PRO A 109 -13.32 -3.34 3.53
C PRO A 109 -14.34 -2.55 2.68
N CYS A 110 -13.85 -1.48 2.05
CA CYS A 110 -14.62 -0.68 1.11
C CYS A 110 -13.97 -0.81 -0.27
N VAL A 111 -14.63 -1.50 -1.18
CA VAL A 111 -14.13 -1.64 -2.56
C VAL A 111 -14.43 -0.34 -3.31
N ILE A 112 -13.38 0.36 -3.73
CA ILE A 112 -13.50 1.64 -4.44
C ILE A 112 -13.16 1.54 -5.92
N LYS A 113 -12.60 0.43 -6.37
CA LYS A 113 -12.35 0.14 -7.78
C LYS A 113 -12.40 -1.36 -8.00
N GLY A 114 -13.06 -1.79 -9.08
CA GLY A 114 -13.09 -3.20 -9.48
C GLY A 114 -13.92 -4.07 -8.55
N GLN A 115 -13.61 -5.37 -8.57
CA GLN A 115 -14.26 -6.37 -7.75
C GLN A 115 -13.20 -7.31 -7.19
N LEU A 116 -13.49 -7.82 -6.00
CA LEU A 116 -12.65 -8.85 -5.38
C LEU A 116 -12.88 -10.22 -6.00
#